data_ffb19c2e6870dda193b5aa75b5bf1844
#
_entry.id   ffb19c2e6870dda193b5aa75b5bf1844
#
_cell.length_a   1.000
_cell.length_b   1.000
_cell.length_c   1.000
_cell.angle_alpha   90.00
_cell.angle_beta   90.00
_cell.angle_gamma   90.00
#
_symmetry.space_group_name_H-M   'P 1'
#
loop_
_entity.id
_entity.type
_entity.pdbx_description
1 polymer ?
#
loop_
_entity_poly.entity_id
_entity_poly.type
_entity_poly.pdbx_seq_one_letter_code
_entity_poly.pdbx_strand_id
1 'polypeptide(L)'
;MAIHSKSSAGPVCRGICTVAALLLACGTLIGKPGDAYLKTKVDPGRAGVFVDGKYVGPAANFKIGRKYAVAPGKHEVKLVDPRYEEFTTTVDVEAGKTVVVAQTLKPLPPPKPPLGTLKTTVTDSKFDAVYLNDKFYGHTGEFNGCEQGLMVPPGQYTVRIDPAAGGSAFTKAVQIEAGKTVVVP
;
A
#
# COMPACT_ATOMS: atom_id res chain seq x y z
N MET A 1 -49.03 13.21 70.39
CA MET A 1 -48.05 12.83 71.44
C MET A 1 -46.68 12.88 70.76
N ALA A 2 -46.05 13.96 71.07
CA ALA A 2 -44.67 14.32 71.11
C ALA A 2 -43.72 13.09 71.14
N ILE A 3 -42.50 13.14 70.58
CA ILE A 3 -41.27 13.80 71.06
C ILE A 3 -40.18 13.62 69.99
N HIS A 4 -39.56 14.67 69.52
CA HIS A 4 -38.14 15.11 69.66
C HIS A 4 -37.06 14.04 69.59
N SER A 5 -36.03 14.16 68.77
CA SER A 5 -34.84 15.03 68.77
C SER A 5 -33.70 14.15 68.23
N LYS A 6 -32.71 14.42 67.55
CA LYS A 6 -31.64 15.38 67.54
C LYS A 6 -30.67 15.09 66.43
N SER A 7 -30.21 16.13 65.86
CA SER A 7 -29.00 16.27 65.01
C SER A 7 -27.77 15.66 65.67
N SER A 8 -26.90 15.07 64.76
CA SER A 8 -25.46 15.04 65.01
C SER A 8 -24.72 15.04 63.68
N ALA A 9 -24.06 16.15 63.49
CA ALA A 9 -23.09 16.32 62.42
C ALA A 9 -21.78 15.60 62.78
N GLY A 10 -21.16 14.93 61.85
CA GLY A 10 -19.81 14.36 61.94
C GLY A 10 -19.07 14.42 60.57
N PRO A 11 -17.79 14.46 60.54
CA PRO A 11 -17.06 15.40 59.68
C PRO A 11 -16.70 14.89 58.30
N VAL A 12 -16.53 15.88 57.42
CA VAL A 12 -16.01 15.86 56.06
C VAL A 12 -14.64 15.17 55.97
N CYS A 13 -14.56 14.05 55.28
CA CYS A 13 -13.29 13.56 54.72
C CYS A 13 -13.23 13.94 53.26
N ARG A 14 -12.48 15.01 52.95
CA ARG A 14 -12.01 15.35 51.61
C ARG A 14 -10.94 14.36 51.20
N GLY A 15 -11.35 13.33 50.47
CA GLY A 15 -10.44 12.48 49.68
C GLY A 15 -10.40 12.99 48.25
N ILE A 16 -9.35 13.74 47.94
CA ILE A 16 -9.01 14.11 46.56
C ILE A 16 -8.44 12.87 45.92
N CYS A 17 -9.28 12.09 45.21
CA CYS A 17 -8.80 11.12 44.25
C CYS A 17 -8.60 11.81 42.92
N THR A 18 -7.39 12.28 42.70
CA THR A 18 -6.91 12.63 41.33
C THR A 18 -6.80 11.35 40.51
N VAL A 19 -7.85 11.02 39.79
CA VAL A 19 -7.80 10.04 38.73
C VAL A 19 -7.08 10.72 37.53
N ALA A 20 -5.80 10.46 37.43
CA ALA A 20 -5.07 10.77 36.23
C ALA A 20 -5.62 9.87 35.10
N ALA A 21 -6.56 10.39 34.35
CA ALA A 21 -7.01 9.78 33.10
C ALA A 21 -5.86 9.87 32.09
N LEU A 22 -5.09 8.78 32.00
CA LEU A 22 -4.14 8.56 30.92
C LEU A 22 -4.95 8.31 29.65
N LEU A 23 -5.28 9.39 28.93
CA LEU A 23 -5.80 9.32 27.57
C LEU A 23 -4.70 8.78 26.67
N LEU A 24 -4.66 7.44 26.47
CA LEU A 24 -4.03 6.85 25.30
C LEU A 24 -4.84 7.35 24.11
N ALA A 25 -4.44 8.47 23.56
CA ALA A 25 -4.85 8.86 22.22
C ALA A 25 -4.21 7.89 21.23
N CYS A 26 -4.87 6.74 21.02
CA CYS A 26 -4.67 5.94 19.85
C CYS A 26 -5.24 6.76 18.67
N GLY A 27 -4.46 7.76 18.24
CA GLY A 27 -4.76 8.55 17.06
C GLY A 27 -4.63 7.63 15.85
N THR A 28 -5.74 6.99 15.46
CA THR A 28 -5.88 6.58 14.07
C THR A 28 -5.75 7.86 13.25
N LEU A 29 -4.60 8.05 12.64
CA LEU A 29 -4.37 9.06 11.61
C LEU A 29 -5.25 8.70 10.40
N ILE A 30 -6.56 8.92 10.54
CA ILE A 30 -7.43 9.13 9.40
C ILE A 30 -7.09 10.56 8.97
N GLY A 31 -6.06 10.69 8.13
CA GLY A 31 -5.79 11.96 7.47
C GLY A 31 -7.08 12.42 6.82
N LYS A 32 -7.53 13.63 7.13
CA LYS A 32 -8.67 14.22 6.43
C LYS A 32 -8.37 14.13 4.94
N PRO A 33 -9.25 13.52 4.11
CA PRO A 33 -9.04 13.50 2.67
C PRO A 33 -8.99 14.95 2.20
N GLY A 34 -7.84 15.40 1.69
CA GLY A 34 -7.79 16.64 1.01
C GLY A 34 -6.68 17.64 1.34
N ASP A 35 -5.84 17.38 2.35
CA ASP A 35 -4.88 18.41 2.75
C ASP A 35 -3.60 18.47 1.89
N ALA A 36 -3.16 17.38 1.31
CA ALA A 36 -2.01 17.34 0.39
C ALA A 36 -2.17 16.26 -0.66
N TYR A 37 -1.54 16.42 -1.83
CA TYR A 37 -1.75 15.49 -2.94
C TYR A 37 -0.46 15.16 -3.66
N LEU A 38 -0.38 13.91 -4.14
CA LEU A 38 0.68 13.42 -4.99
C LEU A 38 0.12 13.05 -6.36
N LYS A 39 0.80 13.47 -7.41
CA LYS A 39 0.60 13.06 -8.79
C LYS A 39 1.88 12.45 -9.35
N THR A 40 1.74 11.64 -10.38
CA THR A 40 2.87 11.02 -11.06
C THR A 40 2.86 11.32 -12.56
N LYS A 41 4.05 11.56 -13.11
CA LYS A 41 4.32 11.62 -14.56
C LYS A 41 5.48 10.67 -14.83
N VAL A 42 5.20 9.37 -14.78
CA VAL A 42 6.22 8.31 -14.82
C VAL A 42 6.10 7.54 -16.13
N ASP A 43 7.23 7.19 -16.70
CA ASP A 43 7.35 6.26 -17.82
C ASP A 43 8.28 5.10 -17.41
N PRO A 44 7.80 3.82 -17.46
CA PRO A 44 6.48 3.37 -17.91
C PRO A 44 5.38 3.65 -16.86
N GLY A 45 4.19 4.01 -17.36
CA GLY A 45 3.03 4.32 -16.49
C GLY A 45 2.52 3.13 -15.65
N ARG A 46 2.92 1.90 -16.00
CA ARG A 46 2.60 0.68 -15.24
C ARG A 46 3.47 0.49 -14.00
N ALA A 47 4.56 1.25 -13.84
CA ALA A 47 5.40 1.16 -12.65
C ALA A 47 4.56 1.32 -11.38
N GLY A 48 4.75 0.42 -10.41
CA GLY A 48 4.09 0.49 -9.11
C GLY A 48 4.61 1.68 -8.31
N VAL A 49 3.69 2.44 -7.73
CA VAL A 49 4.01 3.55 -6.83
C VAL A 49 3.87 3.08 -5.41
N PHE A 50 4.90 3.30 -4.62
CA PHE A 50 4.90 3.07 -3.18
C PHE A 50 5.09 4.41 -2.49
N VAL A 51 4.29 4.68 -1.48
CA VAL A 51 4.41 5.85 -0.62
C VAL A 51 4.61 5.35 0.80
N ASP A 52 5.72 5.75 1.42
CA ASP A 52 6.12 5.30 2.76
C ASP A 52 6.09 3.77 2.90
N GLY A 53 6.59 3.06 1.89
CA GLY A 53 6.62 1.60 1.82
C GLY A 53 5.30 0.93 1.44
N LYS A 54 4.19 1.66 1.36
CA LYS A 54 2.87 1.13 1.00
C LYS A 54 2.62 1.24 -0.51
N TYR A 55 2.26 0.13 -1.15
CA TYR A 55 1.77 0.14 -2.53
C TYR A 55 0.44 0.90 -2.66
N VAL A 56 0.36 1.85 -3.59
CA VAL A 56 -0.81 2.70 -3.79
C VAL A 56 -1.43 2.56 -5.19
N GLY A 57 -0.77 1.87 -6.09
CA GLY A 57 -1.26 1.59 -7.44
C GLY A 57 -0.23 1.90 -8.53
N PRO A 58 -0.58 1.65 -9.80
CA PRO A 58 0.29 2.00 -10.92
C PRO A 58 0.35 3.52 -11.12
N ALA A 59 1.49 4.01 -11.59
CA ALA A 59 1.74 5.44 -11.79
C ALA A 59 0.72 6.09 -12.75
N ALA A 60 0.25 5.37 -13.76
CA ALA A 60 -0.77 5.86 -14.68
C ALA A 60 -2.07 6.29 -13.99
N ASN A 61 -2.39 5.72 -12.84
CA ASN A 61 -3.60 6.05 -12.08
C ASN A 61 -3.57 7.48 -11.51
N PHE A 62 -2.39 8.07 -11.35
CA PHE A 62 -2.21 9.39 -10.72
C PHE A 62 -1.72 10.45 -11.72
N LYS A 63 -1.78 10.16 -13.03
CA LYS A 63 -1.28 11.06 -14.08
C LYS A 63 -2.23 12.18 -14.42
N ILE A 64 -3.51 11.88 -14.71
CA ILE A 64 -4.51 12.83 -15.16
C ILE A 64 -5.79 12.65 -14.33
N GLY A 65 -6.34 13.75 -13.81
CA GLY A 65 -7.63 13.75 -13.10
C GLY A 65 -7.64 13.08 -11.71
N ARG A 66 -6.75 12.16 -11.43
CA ARG A 66 -6.64 11.50 -10.13
C ARG A 66 -5.40 11.95 -9.38
N LYS A 67 -5.52 12.05 -8.08
CA LYS A 67 -4.43 12.38 -7.16
C LYS A 67 -4.45 11.37 -6.02
N TYR A 68 -3.31 11.06 -5.48
CA TYR A 68 -3.21 10.29 -4.23
C TYR A 68 -3.14 11.27 -3.06
N ALA A 69 -4.06 11.15 -2.10
CA ALA A 69 -4.05 11.97 -0.89
C ALA A 69 -2.97 11.48 0.07
N VAL A 70 -2.16 12.39 0.55
CA VAL A 70 -1.12 12.16 1.56
C VAL A 70 -1.28 13.16 2.71
N ALA A 71 -0.71 12.89 3.86
CA ALA A 71 -0.58 13.89 4.91
C ALA A 71 0.38 15.01 4.44
N PRO A 72 0.27 16.23 4.94
CA PRO A 72 1.32 17.23 4.74
C PRO A 72 2.63 16.78 5.39
N GLY A 73 3.75 17.03 4.73
CA GLY A 73 5.08 16.68 5.22
C GLY A 73 5.93 15.92 4.23
N LYS A 74 6.99 15.28 4.73
CA LYS A 74 7.94 14.50 3.93
C LYS A 74 7.45 13.08 3.75
N HIS A 75 7.46 12.61 2.51
CA HIS A 75 7.08 11.26 2.13
C HIS A 75 8.15 10.63 1.24
N GLU A 76 8.46 9.38 1.48
CA GLU A 76 9.26 8.60 0.56
C GLU A 76 8.37 8.07 -0.56
N VAL A 77 8.76 8.34 -1.80
CA VAL A 77 8.09 7.81 -2.99
C VAL A 77 9.06 6.89 -3.72
N LYS A 78 8.67 5.61 -3.84
CA LYS A 78 9.43 4.60 -4.56
C LYS A 78 8.65 4.15 -5.79
N LEU A 79 9.32 4.08 -6.95
CA LEU A 79 8.79 3.62 -8.22
C LEU A 79 9.46 2.29 -8.58
N VAL A 80 8.65 1.25 -8.81
CA VAL A 80 9.13 -0.11 -9.05
C VAL A 80 8.46 -0.71 -10.28
N ASP A 81 9.25 -1.12 -11.26
CA ASP A 81 8.86 -2.05 -12.33
C ASP A 81 10.02 -3.02 -12.50
N PRO A 82 9.82 -4.36 -12.44
CA PRO A 82 10.90 -5.34 -12.46
C PRO A 82 11.72 -5.35 -13.74
N ARG A 83 11.26 -4.68 -14.79
CA ARG A 83 11.95 -4.49 -16.07
C ARG A 83 12.81 -3.23 -16.12
N TYR A 84 12.82 -2.45 -15.04
CA TYR A 84 13.49 -1.17 -14.93
C TYR A 84 14.27 -1.04 -13.62
N GLU A 85 15.23 -0.14 -13.59
CA GLU A 85 15.90 0.24 -12.35
C GLU A 85 14.89 0.92 -11.40
N GLU A 86 14.93 0.54 -10.12
CA GLU A 86 14.07 1.16 -9.10
C GLU A 86 14.48 2.62 -8.88
N PHE A 87 13.50 3.46 -8.64
CA PHE A 87 13.73 4.87 -8.33
C PHE A 87 13.07 5.22 -7.00
N THR A 88 13.82 5.87 -6.12
CA THR A 88 13.33 6.34 -4.83
C THR A 88 13.65 7.83 -4.67
N THR A 89 12.69 8.59 -4.19
CA THR A 89 12.85 10.01 -3.89
C THR A 89 12.05 10.41 -2.66
N THR A 90 12.49 11.46 -1.98
CA THR A 90 11.71 12.07 -0.89
C THR A 90 11.06 13.34 -1.44
N VAL A 91 9.77 13.50 -1.21
CA VAL A 91 9.01 14.69 -1.54
C VAL A 91 8.48 15.35 -0.28
N ASP A 92 8.50 16.68 -0.23
CA ASP A 92 7.87 17.45 0.85
C ASP A 92 6.58 18.07 0.29
N VAL A 93 5.45 17.74 0.89
CA VAL A 93 4.13 18.13 0.39
C VAL A 93 3.45 19.03 1.40
N GLU A 94 3.27 20.30 1.02
CA GLU A 94 2.57 21.29 1.84
C GLU A 94 1.06 21.05 1.83
N ALA A 95 0.39 21.41 2.92
CA ALA A 95 -1.07 21.36 3.02
C ALA A 95 -1.75 22.12 1.86
N GLY A 96 -2.77 21.50 1.25
CA GLY A 96 -3.51 22.05 0.10
C GLY A 96 -2.75 22.02 -1.24
N LYS A 97 -1.49 21.60 -1.26
CA LYS A 97 -0.68 21.57 -2.47
C LYS A 97 -0.68 20.20 -3.15
N THR A 98 -0.25 20.19 -4.39
CA THR A 98 -0.05 18.98 -5.18
C THR A 98 1.40 18.93 -5.64
N VAL A 99 2.12 17.87 -5.29
CA VAL A 99 3.46 17.61 -5.80
C VAL A 99 3.37 16.59 -6.93
N VAL A 100 4.18 16.79 -7.98
CA VAL A 100 4.26 15.87 -9.12
C VAL A 100 5.61 15.19 -9.13
N VAL A 101 5.61 13.85 -9.02
CA VAL A 101 6.82 13.04 -9.22
C VAL A 101 6.91 12.71 -10.71
N ALA A 102 7.89 13.28 -11.37
CA ALA A 102 8.14 13.06 -12.80
C ALA A 102 9.44 12.26 -12.96
N GLN A 103 9.35 11.06 -13.61
CA GLN A 103 10.50 10.20 -13.80
C GLN A 103 10.34 9.29 -15.02
N THR A 104 11.40 9.15 -15.82
CA THR A 104 11.55 8.07 -16.79
C THR A 104 12.50 7.03 -16.19
N LEU A 105 12.00 5.80 -16.02
CA LEU A 105 12.79 4.72 -15.46
C LEU A 105 13.75 4.16 -16.52
N LYS A 106 14.92 3.74 -16.10
CA LYS A 106 15.93 3.16 -16.97
C LYS A 106 15.68 1.65 -17.15
N PRO A 107 15.58 1.11 -18.38
CA PRO A 107 15.30 -0.29 -18.59
C PRO A 107 16.47 -1.18 -18.18
N LEU A 108 16.12 -2.33 -17.57
CA LEU A 108 17.05 -3.41 -17.29
C LEU A 108 17.13 -4.37 -18.50
N PRO A 109 18.21 -5.14 -18.63
CA PRO A 109 18.28 -6.21 -19.63
C PRO A 109 17.13 -7.23 -19.43
N PRO A 110 16.53 -7.76 -20.53
CA PRO A 110 15.50 -8.76 -20.41
C PRO A 110 16.04 -10.05 -19.76
N PRO A 111 15.19 -10.81 -19.05
CA PRO A 111 15.59 -12.08 -18.47
C PRO A 111 16.01 -13.08 -19.57
N LYS A 112 17.03 -13.87 -19.30
CA LYS A 112 17.57 -14.86 -20.26
C LYS A 112 16.83 -16.19 -20.14
N PRO A 113 16.57 -16.90 -21.29
CA PRO A 113 16.04 -18.26 -21.27
C PRO A 113 16.97 -19.23 -20.53
N PRO A 114 16.44 -20.38 -20.00
CA PRO A 114 15.04 -20.81 -20.13
C PRO A 114 14.10 -20.03 -19.20
N LEU A 115 12.85 -19.82 -19.65
CA LEU A 115 11.81 -19.11 -18.91
C LEU A 115 10.53 -19.93 -18.82
N GLY A 116 9.79 -19.80 -17.75
CA GLY A 116 8.40 -20.21 -17.65
C GLY A 116 7.48 -18.99 -17.52
N THR A 117 6.17 -19.19 -17.51
CA THR A 117 5.18 -18.12 -17.52
C THR A 117 4.26 -18.24 -16.31
N LEU A 118 4.09 -17.15 -15.58
CA LEU A 118 3.04 -17.00 -14.57
C LEU A 118 1.93 -16.12 -15.14
N LYS A 119 0.68 -16.57 -15.01
CA LYS A 119 -0.52 -15.80 -15.34
C LYS A 119 -1.40 -15.64 -14.11
N THR A 120 -2.15 -14.54 -14.06
CA THR A 120 -3.16 -14.29 -13.07
C THR A 120 -4.55 -14.36 -13.67
N THR A 121 -5.54 -14.82 -12.92
CA THR A 121 -6.94 -14.61 -13.26
C THR A 121 -7.42 -13.40 -12.49
N VAL A 122 -7.79 -12.32 -13.18
CA VAL A 122 -8.35 -11.14 -12.52
C VAL A 122 -9.80 -11.40 -12.19
N THR A 123 -10.13 -11.37 -10.93
CA THR A 123 -11.50 -11.51 -10.45
C THR A 123 -12.13 -10.16 -10.11
N ASP A 124 -11.49 -9.37 -9.24
CA ASP A 124 -12.11 -8.17 -8.68
C ASP A 124 -11.36 -6.87 -9.01
N SER A 125 -10.04 -6.90 -9.09
CA SER A 125 -9.22 -5.73 -9.37
C SER A 125 -8.04 -6.04 -10.25
N LYS A 126 -7.90 -5.27 -11.34
CA LYS A 126 -6.71 -5.32 -12.21
C LYS A 126 -5.49 -4.60 -11.64
N PHE A 127 -5.61 -3.99 -10.47
CA PHE A 127 -4.56 -3.19 -9.86
C PHE A 127 -3.95 -3.82 -8.61
N ASP A 128 -4.33 -5.05 -8.29
CA ASP A 128 -3.77 -5.76 -7.15
C ASP A 128 -2.31 -6.08 -7.39
N ALA A 129 -1.49 -5.84 -6.37
CA ALA A 129 -0.04 -5.98 -6.47
C ALA A 129 0.38 -7.46 -6.48
N VAL A 130 1.20 -7.85 -7.44
CA VAL A 130 1.74 -9.20 -7.57
C VAL A 130 3.19 -9.23 -7.12
N TYR A 131 3.48 -10.11 -6.16
CA TYR A 131 4.82 -10.36 -5.64
C TYR A 131 5.24 -11.81 -5.88
N LEU A 132 6.52 -12.00 -6.20
CA LEU A 132 7.18 -13.31 -6.20
C LEU A 132 8.35 -13.26 -5.23
N ASN A 133 8.33 -14.11 -4.21
CA ASN A 133 9.33 -14.13 -3.13
C ASN A 133 9.53 -12.71 -2.56
N ASP A 134 8.41 -12.04 -2.23
CA ASP A 134 8.32 -10.67 -1.70
C ASP A 134 8.84 -9.53 -2.60
N LYS A 135 9.33 -9.85 -3.79
CA LYS A 135 9.68 -8.85 -4.80
C LYS A 135 8.45 -8.50 -5.64
N PHE A 136 8.16 -7.20 -5.78
CA PHE A 136 7.08 -6.69 -6.62
C PHE A 136 7.38 -6.94 -8.11
N TYR A 137 6.38 -7.47 -8.85
CA TYR A 137 6.51 -7.77 -10.28
C TYR A 137 5.49 -7.05 -11.17
N GLY A 138 4.51 -6.38 -10.59
CA GLY A 138 3.48 -5.65 -11.33
C GLY A 138 2.10 -5.85 -10.69
N HIS A 139 1.07 -5.73 -11.49
CA HIS A 139 -0.31 -5.89 -11.01
C HIS A 139 -1.06 -6.92 -11.85
N THR A 140 -2.10 -7.50 -11.27
CA THR A 140 -2.86 -8.62 -11.85
C THR A 140 -3.32 -8.36 -13.28
N GLY A 141 -3.73 -7.11 -13.60
CA GLY A 141 -4.16 -6.72 -14.95
C GLY A 141 -3.08 -6.80 -16.03
N GLU A 142 -1.79 -6.93 -15.65
CA GLU A 142 -0.70 -7.10 -16.63
C GLU A 142 -0.52 -8.56 -17.07
N PHE A 143 -1.02 -9.53 -16.29
CA PHE A 143 -0.68 -10.94 -16.45
C PHE A 143 -1.88 -11.85 -16.79
N ASN A 144 -3.05 -11.27 -17.06
CA ASN A 144 -4.30 -12.00 -17.29
C ASN A 144 -4.68 -12.18 -18.77
N GLY A 145 -3.98 -11.54 -19.70
CA GLY A 145 -4.28 -11.61 -21.13
C GLY A 145 -3.87 -12.94 -21.76
N CYS A 146 -4.43 -13.25 -22.96
CA CYS A 146 -4.15 -14.49 -23.68
C CYS A 146 -2.65 -14.67 -23.98
N GLU A 147 -1.97 -13.59 -24.35
CA GLU A 147 -0.53 -13.58 -24.68
C GLU A 147 0.30 -12.86 -23.60
N GLN A 148 -0.34 -12.39 -22.54
CA GLN A 148 0.31 -11.68 -21.46
C GLN A 148 0.56 -12.63 -20.30
N GLY A 149 1.78 -12.67 -19.84
CA GLY A 149 2.20 -13.44 -18.68
C GLY A 149 3.54 -12.95 -18.19
N LEU A 150 3.78 -13.13 -16.92
CA LEU A 150 5.06 -12.80 -16.33
C LEU A 150 6.07 -13.91 -16.64
N MET A 151 7.08 -13.59 -17.44
CA MET A 151 8.17 -14.52 -17.73
C MET A 151 9.22 -14.46 -16.63
N VAL A 152 9.50 -15.62 -16.03
CA VAL A 152 10.49 -15.77 -14.97
C VAL A 152 11.31 -17.04 -15.16
N PRO A 153 12.54 -17.12 -14.63
CA PRO A 153 13.33 -18.35 -14.63
C PRO A 153 12.55 -19.51 -13.97
N PRO A 154 12.80 -20.77 -14.38
CA PRO A 154 12.24 -21.92 -13.69
C PRO A 154 12.67 -21.97 -12.22
N GLY A 155 11.76 -22.37 -11.34
CA GLY A 155 12.03 -22.45 -9.91
C GLY A 155 10.78 -22.50 -9.05
N GLN A 156 10.98 -22.55 -7.76
CA GLN A 156 9.91 -22.44 -6.77
C GLN A 156 9.74 -20.98 -6.38
N TYR A 157 8.49 -20.53 -6.35
CA TYR A 157 8.13 -19.17 -6.00
C TYR A 157 6.96 -19.16 -5.02
N THR A 158 7.01 -18.24 -4.06
CA THR A 158 5.84 -17.86 -3.28
C THR A 158 5.19 -16.66 -3.99
N VAL A 159 4.02 -16.91 -4.60
CA VAL A 159 3.20 -15.85 -5.20
C VAL A 159 2.35 -15.24 -4.12
N ARG A 160 2.41 -13.92 -3.96
CA ARG A 160 1.54 -13.15 -3.09
C ARG A 160 0.84 -12.06 -3.91
N ILE A 161 -0.47 -11.95 -3.73
CA ILE A 161 -1.28 -10.91 -4.38
C ILE A 161 -1.92 -10.08 -3.28
N ASP A 162 -1.58 -8.80 -3.24
CA ASP A 162 -2.09 -7.85 -2.26
C ASP A 162 -3.19 -6.99 -2.91
N PRO A 163 -4.44 -7.02 -2.39
CA PRO A 163 -5.53 -6.22 -2.91
C PRO A 163 -5.26 -4.71 -2.79
N ALA A 164 -5.35 -3.98 -3.91
CA ALA A 164 -5.15 -2.54 -3.95
C ALA A 164 -6.19 -1.76 -3.10
N ALA A 165 -7.39 -2.31 -2.96
CA ALA A 165 -8.46 -1.75 -2.13
C ALA A 165 -8.31 -2.07 -0.63
N GLY A 166 -7.29 -2.84 -0.26
CA GLY A 166 -7.13 -3.40 1.08
C GLY A 166 -7.90 -4.70 1.25
N GLY A 167 -7.54 -5.47 2.26
CA GLY A 167 -8.09 -6.81 2.53
C GLY A 167 -7.00 -7.84 2.77
N SER A 168 -7.38 -9.12 2.76
CA SER A 168 -6.43 -10.22 2.97
C SER A 168 -5.65 -10.53 1.70
N ALA A 169 -4.34 -10.66 1.82
CA ALA A 169 -3.48 -11.08 0.72
C ALA A 169 -3.75 -12.56 0.37
N PHE A 170 -3.74 -12.87 -0.92
CA PHE A 170 -3.64 -14.24 -1.41
C PHE A 170 -2.17 -14.67 -1.41
N THR A 171 -1.89 -15.88 -0.94
CA THR A 171 -0.51 -16.42 -0.97
C THR A 171 -0.52 -17.89 -1.39
N LYS A 172 0.33 -18.26 -2.34
CA LYS A 172 0.45 -19.64 -2.84
C LYS A 172 1.89 -19.94 -3.28
N ALA A 173 2.41 -21.08 -2.86
CA ALA A 173 3.64 -21.62 -3.44
C ALA A 173 3.35 -22.26 -4.80
N VAL A 174 4.18 -21.98 -5.79
CA VAL A 174 4.08 -22.51 -7.15
C VAL A 174 5.44 -22.97 -7.64
N GLN A 175 5.43 -24.04 -8.48
CA GLN A 175 6.60 -24.48 -9.22
C GLN A 175 6.45 -24.00 -10.66
N ILE A 176 7.40 -23.22 -11.14
CA ILE A 176 7.45 -22.76 -12.54
C ILE A 176 8.50 -23.60 -13.28
N GLU A 177 8.09 -24.19 -14.39
CA GLU A 177 8.93 -24.99 -15.27
C GLU A 177 9.18 -24.25 -16.60
N ALA A 178 10.32 -24.51 -17.22
CA ALA A 178 10.67 -23.93 -18.52
C ALA A 178 9.61 -24.24 -19.58
N GLY A 179 9.17 -23.22 -20.30
CA GLY A 179 8.18 -23.34 -21.38
C GLY A 179 6.74 -23.64 -20.91
N LYS A 180 6.51 -23.79 -19.60
CA LYS A 180 5.16 -24.03 -19.06
C LYS A 180 4.53 -22.78 -18.48
N THR A 181 3.20 -22.77 -18.48
CA THR A 181 2.39 -21.71 -17.88
C THR A 181 1.74 -22.20 -16.59
N VAL A 182 1.92 -21.43 -15.52
CA VAL A 182 1.22 -21.61 -14.25
C VAL A 182 0.21 -20.47 -14.10
N VAL A 183 -1.02 -20.81 -13.71
CA VAL A 183 -2.10 -19.84 -13.50
C VAL A 183 -2.41 -19.76 -12.01
N VAL A 184 -2.50 -18.56 -11.48
CA VAL A 184 -2.93 -18.25 -10.11
C VAL A 184 -4.17 -17.35 -10.15
N PRO A 185 -4.97 -17.35 -9.10
CA PRO A 185 -6.14 -16.48 -8.98
C PRO A 185 -5.80 -15.02 -9.20
#